data_fb145db68b7f97b0f5a197ba05350579
#
_entry.id   fb145db68b7f97b0f5a197ba05350579
#
_cell.length_a   1.000
_cell.length_b   1.000
_cell.length_c   1.000
_cell.angle_alpha   90.00
_cell.angle_beta   90.00
_cell.angle_gamma   90.00
#
_symmetry.space_group_name_H-M   'P 1'
#
loop_
_entity.id
_entity.type
_entity.pdbx_description
1 polymer ?
#
loop_
_entity_poly.entity_id
_entity_poly.type
_entity_poly.pdbx_seq_one_letter_code
_entity_poly.pdbx_strand_id
1 'polypeptide(L)'
;MAIWNLGSINADIVYSVPHIPRAGETLASTGRSVFLGGKGANMSVAAARAAARVHHIGAVGVDGRWAVARLLEYGVDTTHIAEVDVETAQAIIAVDVRGENSIILHKGANAAIPQESLEQALTRAKTGDTFVFQNETTLQAEGAKLAREMGLKVAYAAAPFDANTVQAVLPHLDFLIFNEVEAEQLKSASGLGPADLPVKDVIVTLGANGATWFGADGETTVAAHKVTPVDTTGAGDTFTGYVLACLDRGQPMLQALQTASKAAALMVTRHGTADVIPDLKEVQDFSG
;
A
#
# COMPACT_ATOMS: atom_id res chain seq x y z
N MET A 1 6.35 -9.35 16.51
CA MET A 1 6.57 -7.92 16.30
C MET A 1 5.28 -7.31 15.79
N ALA A 2 5.21 -6.03 15.49
CA ALA A 2 4.02 -5.37 14.94
C ALA A 2 4.40 -4.51 13.74
N ILE A 3 3.42 -4.22 12.88
CA ILE A 3 3.55 -3.31 11.73
C ILE A 3 2.78 -2.02 12.04
N TRP A 4 3.46 -0.88 11.99
CA TRP A 4 2.93 0.46 12.16
C TRP A 4 2.88 1.13 10.79
N ASN A 5 1.68 1.29 10.26
CA ASN A 5 1.49 1.80 8.91
C ASN A 5 0.97 3.25 8.93
N LEU A 6 1.84 4.20 8.58
CA LEU A 6 1.43 5.58 8.27
C LEU A 6 0.88 5.58 6.85
N GLY A 7 -0.45 5.56 6.73
CA GLY A 7 -1.07 5.26 5.45
C GLY A 7 -2.35 6.02 5.14
N SER A 8 -2.63 6.11 3.85
CA SER A 8 -3.85 6.71 3.31
C SER A 8 -5.08 5.85 3.57
N ILE A 9 -6.21 6.53 3.77
CA ILE A 9 -7.56 5.94 3.85
C ILE A 9 -8.44 6.73 2.88
N ASN A 10 -8.96 6.07 1.84
CA ASN A 10 -9.80 6.71 0.83
C ASN A 10 -11.19 6.08 0.78
N ALA A 11 -12.17 6.90 0.42
CA ALA A 11 -13.42 6.42 -0.14
C ALA A 11 -13.24 6.30 -1.67
N ASP A 12 -13.15 5.09 -2.20
CA ASP A 12 -13.10 4.84 -3.64
C ASP A 12 -14.52 4.82 -4.19
N ILE A 13 -14.93 5.91 -4.84
CA ILE A 13 -16.27 6.11 -5.40
C ILE A 13 -16.24 5.75 -6.87
N VAL A 14 -16.72 4.56 -7.18
CA VAL A 14 -16.71 4.02 -8.56
C VAL A 14 -18.03 4.30 -9.24
N TYR A 15 -17.99 5.00 -10.38
CA TYR A 15 -19.10 5.21 -11.28
C TYR A 15 -18.93 4.34 -12.54
N SER A 16 -19.89 3.45 -12.79
CA SER A 16 -19.97 2.75 -14.07
C SER A 16 -20.56 3.70 -15.11
N VAL A 17 -19.86 3.85 -16.24
CA VAL A 17 -20.26 4.77 -17.32
C VAL A 17 -20.23 4.07 -18.68
N PRO A 18 -21.03 4.52 -19.69
CA PRO A 18 -20.96 3.96 -21.04
C PRO A 18 -19.59 4.17 -21.71
N HIS A 19 -18.96 5.29 -21.44
CA HIS A 19 -17.61 5.68 -21.87
C HIS A 19 -17.08 6.77 -20.93
N ILE A 20 -15.77 6.97 -20.90
CA ILE A 20 -15.15 8.06 -20.13
C ILE A 20 -15.59 9.41 -20.73
N PRO A 21 -16.16 10.35 -19.91
CA PRO A 21 -16.64 11.63 -20.40
C PRO A 21 -15.53 12.46 -21.05
N ARG A 22 -15.84 13.10 -22.16
CA ARG A 22 -14.95 14.06 -22.81
C ARG A 22 -15.17 15.48 -22.27
N ALA A 23 -14.24 16.38 -22.54
CA ALA A 23 -14.39 17.78 -22.15
C ALA A 23 -15.70 18.36 -22.72
N GLY A 24 -16.53 18.97 -21.85
CA GLY A 24 -17.82 19.54 -22.19
C GLY A 24 -18.99 18.54 -22.28
N GLU A 25 -18.73 17.24 -22.06
CA GLU A 25 -19.78 16.21 -22.09
C GLU A 25 -20.39 16.00 -20.69
N THR A 26 -21.73 15.82 -20.69
CA THR A 26 -22.47 15.36 -19.50
C THR A 26 -23.12 14.03 -19.81
N LEU A 27 -22.84 13.01 -19.00
CA LEU A 27 -23.48 11.71 -19.12
C LEU A 27 -23.98 11.20 -17.76
N ALA A 28 -24.98 10.32 -17.80
CA ALA A 28 -25.47 9.65 -16.60
C ALA A 28 -24.70 8.36 -16.37
N SER A 29 -24.29 8.12 -15.11
CA SER A 29 -23.74 6.84 -14.71
C SER A 29 -24.83 5.75 -14.69
N THR A 30 -24.45 4.51 -14.98
CA THR A 30 -25.32 3.34 -14.92
C THR A 30 -25.26 2.64 -13.56
N GLY A 31 -24.26 2.95 -12.74
CA GLY A 31 -24.08 2.41 -11.40
C GLY A 31 -23.13 3.26 -10.55
N ARG A 32 -23.25 3.13 -9.23
CA ARG A 32 -22.34 3.73 -8.25
C ARG A 32 -22.06 2.75 -7.12
N SER A 33 -20.79 2.57 -6.79
CA SER A 33 -20.33 1.79 -5.63
C SER A 33 -19.32 2.59 -4.82
N VAL A 34 -19.18 2.27 -3.53
CA VAL A 34 -18.18 2.88 -2.64
C VAL A 34 -17.42 1.74 -1.97
N PHE A 35 -16.10 1.78 -2.07
CA PHE A 35 -15.20 0.79 -1.49
C PHE A 35 -14.20 1.46 -0.55
N LEU A 36 -13.66 0.69 0.38
CA LEU A 36 -12.49 1.10 1.13
C LEU A 36 -11.27 1.04 0.21
N GLY A 37 -10.62 2.18 0.02
CA GLY A 37 -9.41 2.33 -0.76
C GLY A 37 -8.31 3.06 -0.02
N GLY A 38 -7.30 3.46 -0.77
CA GLY A 38 -6.05 4.03 -0.26
C GLY A 38 -4.96 2.96 -0.10
N LYS A 39 -3.76 3.25 -0.56
CA LYS A 39 -2.63 2.30 -0.51
C LYS A 39 -2.33 1.86 0.92
N GLY A 40 -2.39 2.80 1.88
CA GLY A 40 -2.20 2.52 3.28
C GLY A 40 -3.24 1.55 3.84
N ALA A 41 -4.52 1.79 3.56
CA ALA A 41 -5.61 0.91 3.98
C ALA A 41 -5.44 -0.50 3.38
N ASN A 42 -5.16 -0.60 2.06
CA ASN A 42 -4.93 -1.87 1.38
C ASN A 42 -3.75 -2.64 2.00
N MET A 43 -2.61 -1.99 2.25
CA MET A 43 -1.44 -2.63 2.87
C MET A 43 -1.72 -3.08 4.30
N SER A 44 -2.45 -2.28 5.09
CA SER A 44 -2.85 -2.65 6.44
C SER A 44 -3.75 -3.88 6.45
N VAL A 45 -4.76 -3.93 5.58
CA VAL A 45 -5.65 -5.08 5.44
C VAL A 45 -4.87 -6.31 4.98
N ALA A 46 -3.98 -6.16 3.98
CA ALA A 46 -3.17 -7.25 3.48
C ALA A 46 -2.27 -7.85 4.57
N ALA A 47 -1.60 -7.01 5.35
CA ALA A 47 -0.75 -7.48 6.43
C ALA A 47 -1.56 -8.13 7.56
N ALA A 48 -2.74 -7.60 7.92
CA ALA A 48 -3.60 -8.18 8.92
C ALA A 48 -4.15 -9.55 8.47
N ARG A 49 -4.63 -9.68 7.22
CA ARG A 49 -5.08 -10.95 6.63
C ARG A 49 -3.95 -11.95 6.45
N ALA A 50 -2.70 -11.48 6.33
CA ALA A 50 -1.50 -12.30 6.42
C ALA A 50 -1.08 -12.64 7.87
N ALA A 51 -1.95 -12.44 8.86
CA ALA A 51 -1.77 -12.74 10.28
C ALA A 51 -0.68 -11.93 10.99
N ALA A 52 -0.37 -10.70 10.55
CA ALA A 52 0.44 -9.75 11.32
C ALA A 52 -0.44 -8.92 12.27
N ARG A 53 0.16 -8.40 13.34
CA ARG A 53 -0.44 -7.34 14.15
C ARG A 53 -0.17 -6.01 13.45
N VAL A 54 -1.24 -5.29 13.08
CA VAL A 54 -1.14 -4.06 12.31
C VAL A 54 -1.82 -2.92 13.06
N HIS A 55 -1.09 -1.82 13.23
CA HIS A 55 -1.61 -0.54 13.73
C HIS A 55 -1.61 0.46 12.57
N HIS A 56 -2.76 1.01 12.23
CA HIS A 56 -2.88 2.02 11.19
C HIS A 56 -2.80 3.41 11.80
N ILE A 57 -1.91 4.24 11.28
CA ILE A 57 -1.75 5.65 11.61
C ILE A 57 -2.23 6.45 10.41
N GLY A 58 -3.27 7.25 10.58
CA GLY A 58 -3.89 7.96 9.46
C GLY A 58 -4.92 8.98 9.96
N ALA A 59 -5.70 9.52 9.04
CA ALA A 59 -6.81 10.40 9.39
C ALA A 59 -8.00 10.21 8.44
N VAL A 60 -9.19 10.47 8.98
CA VAL A 60 -10.46 10.52 8.24
C VAL A 60 -11.25 11.75 8.71
N GLY A 61 -12.18 12.21 7.89
CA GLY A 61 -13.24 13.12 8.31
C GLY A 61 -14.37 12.37 9.00
N VAL A 62 -15.35 13.11 9.50
CA VAL A 62 -16.58 12.54 10.09
C VAL A 62 -17.32 11.60 9.13
N ASP A 63 -17.23 11.87 7.84
CA ASP A 63 -17.77 11.08 6.73
C ASP A 63 -17.03 9.75 6.48
N GLY A 64 -15.84 9.57 7.06
CA GLY A 64 -14.99 8.37 6.91
C GLY A 64 -15.08 7.37 8.06
N ARG A 65 -15.95 7.56 9.06
CA ARG A 65 -16.10 6.62 10.19
C ARG A 65 -16.40 5.19 9.74
N TRP A 66 -17.10 5.03 8.62
CA TRP A 66 -17.37 3.72 8.04
C TRP A 66 -16.09 3.01 7.58
N ALA A 67 -15.10 3.76 7.04
CA ALA A 67 -13.82 3.21 6.60
C ALA A 67 -12.99 2.71 7.81
N VAL A 68 -13.02 3.45 8.92
CA VAL A 68 -12.40 3.03 10.19
C VAL A 68 -13.04 1.75 10.72
N ALA A 69 -14.38 1.66 10.70
CA ALA A 69 -15.10 0.46 11.09
C ALA A 69 -14.73 -0.74 10.19
N ARG A 70 -14.60 -0.51 8.89
CA ARG A 70 -14.22 -1.55 7.93
C ARG A 70 -12.78 -2.04 8.15
N LEU A 71 -11.82 -1.15 8.43
CA LEU A 71 -10.45 -1.53 8.80
C LEU A 71 -10.42 -2.41 10.05
N LEU A 72 -11.22 -2.05 11.07
CA LEU A 72 -11.34 -2.82 12.30
C LEU A 72 -11.91 -4.22 12.03
N GLU A 73 -12.94 -4.34 11.18
CA GLU A 73 -13.51 -5.64 10.75
C GLU A 73 -12.46 -6.54 10.08
N TYR A 74 -11.49 -5.95 9.38
CA TYR A 74 -10.38 -6.68 8.74
C TYR A 74 -9.21 -6.98 9.69
N GLY A 75 -9.35 -6.66 10.98
CA GLY A 75 -8.36 -7.00 12.00
C GLY A 75 -7.22 -5.97 12.14
N VAL A 76 -7.39 -4.76 11.60
CA VAL A 76 -6.44 -3.65 11.76
C VAL A 76 -6.77 -2.89 13.04
N ASP A 77 -5.75 -2.60 13.85
CA ASP A 77 -5.90 -1.69 15.00
C ASP A 77 -6.01 -0.25 14.50
N THR A 78 -7.13 0.38 14.78
CA THR A 78 -7.51 1.72 14.31
C THR A 78 -7.37 2.80 15.39
N THR A 79 -6.74 2.48 16.53
CA THR A 79 -6.61 3.39 17.68
C THR A 79 -5.91 4.71 17.33
N HIS A 80 -5.06 4.71 16.29
CA HIS A 80 -4.24 5.85 15.87
C HIS A 80 -4.74 6.49 14.57
N ILE A 81 -6.01 6.27 14.21
CA ILE A 81 -6.68 7.00 13.13
C ILE A 81 -7.38 8.21 13.74
N ALA A 82 -6.92 9.40 13.38
CA ALA A 82 -7.50 10.65 13.84
C ALA A 82 -8.79 10.99 13.06
N GLU A 83 -9.80 11.53 13.76
CA GLU A 83 -10.91 12.22 13.10
C GLU A 83 -10.58 13.72 13.04
N VAL A 84 -10.58 14.30 11.84
CA VAL A 84 -10.20 15.69 11.58
C VAL A 84 -11.35 16.47 10.94
N ASP A 85 -11.29 17.82 11.00
CA ASP A 85 -12.33 18.72 10.43
C ASP A 85 -12.20 18.89 8.90
N VAL A 86 -11.61 17.90 8.22
CA VAL A 86 -11.47 17.85 6.76
C VAL A 86 -12.14 16.57 6.29
N GLU A 87 -12.84 16.61 5.15
CA GLU A 87 -13.48 15.42 4.60
C GLU A 87 -12.45 14.32 4.30
N THR A 88 -12.90 13.08 4.41
CA THR A 88 -12.11 11.90 4.08
C THR A 88 -11.60 11.98 2.65
N ALA A 89 -10.38 11.52 2.42
CA ALA A 89 -9.83 11.43 1.07
C ALA A 89 -10.69 10.56 0.15
N GLN A 90 -10.77 10.94 -1.12
CA GLN A 90 -11.63 10.28 -2.10
C GLN A 90 -10.89 10.02 -3.40
N ALA A 91 -11.17 8.85 -3.99
CA ALA A 91 -10.88 8.58 -5.38
C ALA A 91 -12.22 8.51 -6.13
N ILE A 92 -12.47 9.47 -7.03
CA ILE A 92 -13.62 9.43 -7.93
C ILE A 92 -13.18 8.72 -9.19
N ILE A 93 -13.76 7.54 -9.44
CA ILE A 93 -13.31 6.60 -10.46
C ILE A 93 -14.47 6.40 -11.46
N ALA A 94 -14.29 6.85 -12.69
CA ALA A 94 -15.19 6.49 -13.80
C ALA A 94 -14.64 5.25 -14.50
N VAL A 95 -15.44 4.19 -14.64
CA VAL A 95 -15.07 2.95 -15.34
C VAL A 95 -16.04 2.71 -16.48
N ASP A 96 -15.53 2.56 -17.70
CA ASP A 96 -16.33 2.31 -18.88
C ASP A 96 -16.58 0.80 -19.12
N VAL A 97 -17.44 0.49 -20.10
CA VAL A 97 -17.81 -0.89 -20.47
C VAL A 97 -16.64 -1.74 -20.98
N ARG A 98 -15.50 -1.13 -21.30
CA ARG A 98 -14.27 -1.82 -21.73
C ARG A 98 -13.28 -2.02 -20.59
N GLY A 99 -13.60 -1.50 -19.38
CA GLY A 99 -12.72 -1.52 -18.21
C GLY A 99 -11.69 -0.39 -18.19
N GLU A 100 -11.75 0.57 -19.13
CA GLU A 100 -10.92 1.78 -19.07
C GLU A 100 -11.39 2.67 -17.92
N ASN A 101 -10.46 3.31 -17.21
CA ASN A 101 -10.78 4.14 -16.08
C ASN A 101 -10.20 5.57 -16.19
N SER A 102 -10.85 6.49 -15.47
CA SER A 102 -10.35 7.83 -15.21
C SER A 102 -10.52 8.13 -13.71
N ILE A 103 -9.46 8.58 -13.07
CA ILE A 103 -9.41 8.74 -11.61
C ILE A 103 -9.11 10.19 -11.26
N ILE A 104 -9.93 10.77 -10.38
CA ILE A 104 -9.67 12.06 -9.73
C ILE A 104 -9.42 11.79 -8.25
N LEU A 105 -8.25 12.20 -7.74
CA LEU A 105 -7.91 12.06 -6.33
C LEU A 105 -8.13 13.38 -5.58
N HIS A 106 -8.84 13.30 -4.47
CA HIS A 106 -8.91 14.33 -3.46
C HIS A 106 -8.18 13.84 -2.19
N LYS A 107 -7.12 14.56 -1.79
CA LYS A 107 -6.26 14.12 -0.67
C LYS A 107 -6.95 14.19 0.69
N GLY A 108 -7.87 15.14 0.89
CA GLY A 108 -8.67 15.27 2.11
C GLY A 108 -7.86 15.07 3.39
N ALA A 109 -8.40 14.31 4.32
CA ALA A 109 -7.82 14.02 5.62
C ALA A 109 -6.41 13.39 5.56
N ASN A 110 -6.04 12.68 4.48
CA ASN A 110 -4.68 12.14 4.31
C ASN A 110 -3.60 13.25 4.29
N ALA A 111 -3.97 14.48 3.93
CA ALA A 111 -3.08 15.63 3.97
C ALA A 111 -3.14 16.42 5.30
N ALA A 112 -3.92 15.94 6.26
CA ALA A 112 -4.18 16.62 7.53
C ALA A 112 -3.93 15.71 8.76
N ILE A 113 -3.07 14.70 8.63
CA ILE A 113 -2.72 13.80 9.74
C ILE A 113 -2.01 14.63 10.82
N PRO A 114 -2.51 14.65 12.08
CA PRO A 114 -1.84 15.39 13.15
C PRO A 114 -0.49 14.74 13.51
N GLN A 115 0.55 15.56 13.67
CA GLN A 115 1.87 15.07 14.06
C GLN A 115 1.84 14.33 15.41
N GLU A 116 1.04 14.82 16.35
CA GLU A 116 0.85 14.19 17.67
C GLU A 116 0.30 12.75 17.55
N SER A 117 -0.55 12.48 16.56
CA SER A 117 -1.08 11.12 16.33
C SER A 117 0.04 10.15 15.92
N LEU A 118 0.97 10.57 15.07
CA LEU A 118 2.16 9.80 14.70
C LEU A 118 3.07 9.57 15.91
N GLU A 119 3.40 10.63 16.65
CA GLU A 119 4.27 10.56 17.82
C GLU A 119 3.67 9.65 18.91
N GLN A 120 2.39 9.82 19.24
CA GLN A 120 1.70 8.95 20.21
C GLN A 120 1.66 7.50 19.78
N ALA A 121 1.41 7.22 18.50
CA ALA A 121 1.45 5.87 17.96
C ALA A 121 2.83 5.23 18.17
N LEU A 122 3.88 5.92 17.75
CA LEU A 122 5.24 5.39 17.81
C LEU A 122 5.76 5.20 19.23
N THR A 123 5.26 5.95 20.23
CA THR A 123 5.60 5.68 21.65
C THR A 123 5.20 4.28 22.11
N ARG A 124 4.26 3.62 21.43
CA ARG A 124 3.82 2.25 21.72
C ARG A 124 4.59 1.19 20.93
N ALA A 125 5.32 1.60 19.90
CA ALA A 125 6.14 0.72 19.09
C ALA A 125 7.35 0.20 19.90
N LYS A 126 7.83 -0.98 19.53
CA LYS A 126 8.98 -1.62 20.16
C LYS A 126 10.12 -1.74 19.16
N THR A 127 11.35 -1.68 19.65
CA THR A 127 12.54 -1.96 18.84
C THR A 127 12.36 -3.27 18.07
N GLY A 128 12.59 -3.20 16.76
CA GLY A 128 12.42 -4.32 15.84
C GLY A 128 11.03 -4.44 15.20
N ASP A 129 10.02 -3.69 15.66
CA ASP A 129 8.77 -3.52 14.91
C ASP A 129 9.05 -2.88 13.55
N THR A 130 8.10 -2.97 12.62
CA THR A 130 8.23 -2.38 11.28
C THR A 130 7.34 -1.13 11.17
N PHE A 131 7.93 -0.01 10.76
CA PHE A 131 7.20 1.18 10.33
C PHE A 131 7.13 1.18 8.80
N VAL A 132 5.94 1.28 8.22
CA VAL A 132 5.73 1.33 6.77
C VAL A 132 4.91 2.55 6.38
N PHE A 133 5.19 3.12 5.20
CA PHE A 133 4.48 4.27 4.65
C PHE A 133 4.52 4.31 3.13
N GLN A 134 3.70 5.19 2.52
CA GLN A 134 3.55 5.41 1.08
C GLN A 134 3.52 6.92 0.78
N ASN A 135 3.43 7.31 -0.50
CA ASN A 135 3.41 8.73 -0.93
C ASN A 135 2.00 9.35 -1.01
N GLU A 136 1.07 8.93 -0.18
CA GLU A 136 -0.30 9.45 -0.20
C GLU A 136 -0.67 10.28 1.04
N THR A 137 0.24 10.39 2.02
CA THR A 137 -0.01 11.08 3.28
C THR A 137 0.99 12.23 3.52
N THR A 138 0.86 12.91 4.64
CA THR A 138 1.87 13.80 5.22
C THR A 138 2.77 13.03 6.19
N LEU A 139 3.81 13.67 6.72
CA LEU A 139 4.70 13.19 7.79
C LEU A 139 5.58 11.97 7.43
N GLN A 140 5.80 11.69 6.14
CA GLN A 140 6.62 10.53 5.76
C GLN A 140 8.08 10.66 6.24
N ALA A 141 8.72 11.80 5.97
CA ALA A 141 10.13 12.02 6.33
C ALA A 141 10.32 12.07 7.84
N GLU A 142 9.44 12.76 8.55
CA GLU A 142 9.40 12.83 10.01
C GLU A 142 9.21 11.45 10.63
N GLY A 143 8.24 10.69 10.11
CA GLY A 143 7.93 9.34 10.57
C GLY A 143 9.08 8.36 10.32
N ALA A 144 9.68 8.39 9.13
CA ALA A 144 10.84 7.56 8.78
C ALA A 144 12.04 7.83 9.71
N LYS A 145 12.33 9.11 9.95
CA LYS A 145 13.41 9.52 10.86
C LYS A 145 13.13 9.06 12.30
N LEU A 146 11.95 9.37 12.83
CA LEU A 146 11.57 9.00 14.19
C LEU A 146 11.59 7.49 14.40
N ALA A 147 11.01 6.72 13.47
CA ALA A 147 11.00 5.26 13.52
C ALA A 147 12.43 4.69 13.52
N ARG A 148 13.33 5.25 12.69
CA ARG A 148 14.75 4.85 12.68
C ARG A 148 15.45 5.12 14.00
N GLU A 149 15.25 6.30 14.59
CA GLU A 149 15.83 6.68 15.89
C GLU A 149 15.34 5.77 17.03
N MET A 150 14.10 5.27 16.93
CA MET A 150 13.53 4.33 17.89
C MET A 150 13.91 2.87 17.66
N GLY A 151 14.71 2.58 16.62
CA GLY A 151 15.16 1.23 16.29
C GLY A 151 14.11 0.33 15.63
N LEU A 152 13.12 0.92 14.97
CA LEU A 152 12.20 0.19 14.10
C LEU A 152 12.87 -0.09 12.75
N LYS A 153 12.39 -1.14 12.07
CA LYS A 153 12.66 -1.35 10.64
C LYS A 153 11.80 -0.39 9.84
N VAL A 154 12.40 0.35 8.92
CA VAL A 154 11.69 1.36 8.12
C VAL A 154 11.49 0.83 6.70
N ALA A 155 10.24 0.63 6.32
CA ALA A 155 9.80 0.16 5.02
C ALA A 155 9.07 1.27 4.26
N TYR A 156 9.38 1.43 2.98
CA TYR A 156 8.74 2.41 2.13
C TYR A 156 8.23 1.78 0.83
N ALA A 157 6.95 1.97 0.55
CA ALA A 157 6.35 1.67 -0.75
C ALA A 157 6.26 2.98 -1.53
N ALA A 158 7.14 3.19 -2.52
CA ALA A 158 7.36 4.47 -3.19
C ALA A 158 6.26 4.83 -4.22
N ALA A 159 5.00 4.61 -3.86
CA ALA A 159 3.85 4.83 -4.74
C ALA A 159 2.82 5.81 -4.11
N PRO A 160 2.25 6.76 -4.90
CA PRO A 160 2.71 7.19 -6.21
C PRO A 160 4.14 7.74 -6.16
N PHE A 161 4.91 7.57 -7.23
CA PHE A 161 6.33 7.93 -7.23
C PHE A 161 6.55 9.46 -7.18
N ASP A 162 7.46 9.87 -6.30
CA ASP A 162 8.03 11.22 -6.26
C ASP A 162 9.50 11.15 -5.88
N ALA A 163 10.38 11.61 -6.78
CA ALA A 163 11.82 11.49 -6.63
C ALA A 163 12.36 12.26 -5.42
N ASN A 164 11.79 13.43 -5.11
CA ASN A 164 12.24 14.25 -3.98
C ASN A 164 11.90 13.57 -2.65
N THR A 165 10.70 13.01 -2.56
CA THR A 165 10.28 12.26 -1.37
C THR A 165 11.15 11.03 -1.17
N VAL A 166 11.41 10.24 -2.24
CA VAL A 166 12.34 9.09 -2.15
C VAL A 166 13.70 9.52 -1.63
N GLN A 167 14.29 10.57 -2.18
CA GLN A 167 15.61 11.07 -1.74
C GLN A 167 15.60 11.52 -0.28
N ALA A 168 14.53 12.15 0.17
CA ALA A 168 14.43 12.63 1.56
C ALA A 168 14.36 11.49 2.58
N VAL A 169 13.72 10.35 2.24
CA VAL A 169 13.53 9.23 3.17
C VAL A 169 14.62 8.14 3.04
N LEU A 170 15.31 8.10 1.91
CA LEU A 170 16.30 7.06 1.56
C LEU A 170 17.32 6.76 2.68
N PRO A 171 17.91 7.76 3.40
CA PRO A 171 18.87 7.51 4.48
C PRO A 171 18.30 6.75 5.69
N HIS A 172 16.98 6.66 5.81
CA HIS A 172 16.30 6.05 6.95
C HIS A 172 15.77 4.64 6.65
N LEU A 173 15.81 4.21 5.36
CA LEU A 173 15.17 2.98 4.93
C LEU A 173 15.99 1.72 5.21
N ASP A 174 15.33 0.67 5.66
CA ASP A 174 15.82 -0.71 5.63
C ASP A 174 15.23 -1.48 4.44
N PHE A 175 14.06 -1.07 3.95
CA PHE A 175 13.30 -1.75 2.93
C PHE A 175 12.62 -0.74 1.98
N LEU A 176 12.78 -0.97 0.67
CA LEU A 176 12.16 -0.17 -0.38
C LEU A 176 11.45 -1.07 -1.38
N ILE A 177 10.20 -0.75 -1.73
CA ILE A 177 9.46 -1.44 -2.77
C ILE A 177 8.83 -0.45 -3.74
N PHE A 178 8.93 -0.75 -5.02
CA PHE A 178 8.34 -0.01 -6.13
C PHE A 178 8.12 -0.93 -7.33
N ASN A 179 7.39 -0.46 -8.34
CA ASN A 179 7.26 -1.18 -9.60
C ASN A 179 8.38 -0.82 -10.59
N GLU A 180 8.45 -1.51 -11.75
CA GLU A 180 9.48 -1.28 -12.76
C GLU A 180 9.45 0.14 -13.35
N VAL A 181 8.27 0.76 -13.46
CA VAL A 181 8.13 2.14 -13.96
C VAL A 181 8.70 3.13 -12.95
N GLU A 182 8.37 2.94 -11.67
CA GLU A 182 8.88 3.76 -10.56
C GLU A 182 10.40 3.59 -10.40
N ALA A 183 10.91 2.35 -10.60
CA ALA A 183 12.35 2.06 -10.61
C ALA A 183 13.09 2.84 -11.72
N GLU A 184 12.53 2.88 -12.93
CA GLU A 184 13.11 3.64 -14.03
C GLU A 184 13.00 5.16 -13.81
N GLN A 185 11.92 5.65 -13.21
CA GLN A 185 11.78 7.05 -12.80
C GLN A 185 12.84 7.43 -11.76
N LEU A 186 13.09 6.56 -10.76
CA LEU A 186 14.14 6.79 -9.76
C LEU A 186 15.53 6.81 -10.40
N LYS A 187 15.81 5.85 -11.28
CA LYS A 187 17.08 5.78 -12.01
C LYS A 187 17.30 7.02 -12.87
N SER A 188 16.27 7.49 -13.57
CA SER A 188 16.32 8.71 -14.38
C SER A 188 16.58 9.95 -13.55
N ALA A 189 16.03 10.03 -12.32
CA ALA A 189 16.18 11.17 -11.42
C ALA A 189 17.49 11.18 -10.63
N SER A 190 18.01 10.00 -10.23
CA SER A 190 19.17 9.88 -9.32
C SER A 190 20.42 9.29 -9.98
N GLY A 191 20.30 8.64 -11.12
CA GLY A 191 21.36 7.86 -11.76
C GLY A 191 21.60 6.48 -11.11
N LEU A 192 20.89 6.13 -10.03
CA LEU A 192 21.06 4.90 -9.28
C LEU A 192 20.02 3.85 -9.69
N GLY A 193 20.47 2.65 -10.03
CA GLY A 193 19.62 1.49 -10.21
C GLY A 193 19.23 0.84 -8.87
N PRO A 194 18.26 -0.10 -8.87
CA PRO A 194 17.81 -0.76 -7.64
C PRO A 194 18.94 -1.42 -6.82
N ALA A 195 19.93 -2.00 -7.50
CA ALA A 195 21.09 -2.64 -6.85
C ALA A 195 22.10 -1.64 -6.25
N ASP A 196 22.06 -0.37 -6.66
CA ASP A 196 23.02 0.67 -6.24
C ASP A 196 22.49 1.50 -5.07
N LEU A 197 21.23 1.28 -4.66
CA LEU A 197 20.60 2.04 -3.60
C LEU A 197 21.18 1.66 -2.21
N PRO A 198 21.42 2.63 -1.33
CA PRO A 198 21.91 2.38 0.03
C PRO A 198 20.80 1.85 0.97
N VAL A 199 20.02 0.88 0.50
CA VAL A 199 18.90 0.25 1.22
C VAL A 199 19.18 -1.25 1.27
N LYS A 200 19.01 -1.84 2.44
CA LYS A 200 19.35 -3.25 2.69
C LYS A 200 18.56 -4.21 1.80
N ASP A 201 17.27 -3.98 1.67
CA ASP A 201 16.36 -4.83 0.91
C ASP A 201 15.55 -3.96 -0.07
N VAL A 202 15.77 -4.13 -1.37
CA VAL A 202 15.03 -3.42 -2.42
C VAL A 202 14.24 -4.44 -3.24
N ILE A 203 12.95 -4.20 -3.45
CA ILE A 203 12.09 -5.06 -4.28
C ILE A 203 11.53 -4.25 -5.44
N VAL A 204 11.65 -4.80 -6.64
CA VAL A 204 10.99 -4.30 -7.85
C VAL A 204 9.90 -5.27 -8.27
N THR A 205 8.64 -4.84 -8.24
CA THR A 205 7.53 -5.63 -8.77
C THR A 205 7.41 -5.47 -10.27
N LEU A 206 7.23 -6.59 -10.99
CA LEU A 206 7.22 -6.69 -12.45
C LEU A 206 5.85 -7.10 -13.01
N GLY A 207 4.78 -6.82 -12.26
CA GLY A 207 3.41 -7.17 -12.61
C GLY A 207 3.26 -8.68 -12.86
N ALA A 208 2.81 -9.07 -14.04
CA ALA A 208 2.63 -10.48 -14.43
C ALA A 208 3.94 -11.27 -14.53
N ASN A 209 5.10 -10.62 -14.49
CA ASN A 209 6.42 -11.27 -14.51
C ASN A 209 6.96 -11.57 -13.11
N GLY A 210 6.28 -11.12 -12.03
CA GLY A 210 6.66 -11.42 -10.66
C GLY A 210 7.36 -10.26 -9.96
N ALA A 211 8.45 -10.54 -9.25
CA ALA A 211 9.22 -9.52 -8.53
C ALA A 211 10.70 -9.91 -8.43
N THR A 212 11.58 -8.92 -8.44
CA THR A 212 13.01 -9.09 -8.18
C THR A 212 13.39 -8.41 -6.88
N TRP A 213 14.08 -9.14 -6.00
CA TRP A 213 14.67 -8.65 -4.78
C TRP A 213 16.17 -8.46 -4.95
N PHE A 214 16.67 -7.31 -4.57
CA PHE A 214 18.08 -6.94 -4.47
C PHE A 214 18.44 -6.88 -2.98
N GLY A 215 19.26 -7.80 -2.53
CA GLY A 215 19.71 -7.92 -1.15
C GLY A 215 21.22 -8.08 -1.06
N ALA A 216 21.73 -8.36 0.15
CA ALA A 216 23.17 -8.46 0.39
C ALA A 216 23.88 -9.54 -0.44
N ASP A 217 23.18 -10.62 -0.79
CA ASP A 217 23.72 -11.75 -1.55
C ASP A 217 23.48 -11.64 -3.08
N GLY A 218 23.04 -10.48 -3.54
CA GLY A 218 22.74 -10.21 -4.95
C GLY A 218 21.24 -10.14 -5.24
N GLU A 219 20.85 -10.45 -6.48
CA GLU A 219 19.46 -10.40 -6.94
C GLU A 219 18.80 -11.78 -6.96
N THR A 220 17.53 -11.82 -6.62
CA THR A 220 16.70 -13.04 -6.69
C THR A 220 15.33 -12.68 -7.27
N THR A 221 14.92 -13.39 -8.34
CA THR A 221 13.63 -13.19 -8.98
C THR A 221 12.66 -14.32 -8.62
N VAL A 222 11.43 -13.94 -8.28
CA VAL A 222 10.29 -14.83 -8.05
C VAL A 222 9.26 -14.58 -9.15
N ALA A 223 8.88 -15.64 -9.87
CA ALA A 223 7.86 -15.55 -10.91
C ALA A 223 6.46 -15.31 -10.32
N ALA A 224 5.61 -14.61 -11.06
CA ALA A 224 4.20 -14.50 -10.71
C ALA A 224 3.45 -15.81 -11.01
N HIS A 225 2.37 -16.06 -10.27
CA HIS A 225 1.42 -17.12 -10.59
C HIS A 225 0.56 -16.70 -11.78
N LYS A 226 0.36 -17.63 -12.72
CA LYS A 226 -0.44 -17.39 -13.93
C LYS A 226 -1.93 -17.44 -13.60
N VAL A 227 -2.59 -16.33 -13.69
CA VAL A 227 -4.04 -16.17 -13.48
C VAL A 227 -4.63 -15.29 -14.58
N THR A 228 -5.94 -15.34 -14.76
CA THR A 228 -6.66 -14.36 -15.59
C THR A 228 -7.08 -13.20 -14.71
N PRO A 229 -6.48 -12.01 -14.88
CA PRO A 229 -6.81 -10.88 -14.03
C PRO A 229 -8.19 -10.33 -14.37
N VAL A 230 -8.90 -9.91 -13.33
CA VAL A 230 -10.20 -9.23 -13.38
C VAL A 230 -10.01 -7.76 -13.01
N ASP A 231 -9.25 -7.50 -11.93
CA ASP A 231 -8.92 -6.15 -11.45
C ASP A 231 -7.53 -6.19 -10.81
N THR A 232 -6.63 -5.33 -11.26
CA THR A 232 -5.24 -5.28 -10.76
C THR A 232 -5.02 -4.19 -9.70
N THR A 233 -6.08 -3.44 -9.36
CA THR A 233 -6.01 -2.36 -8.35
C THR A 233 -5.67 -2.94 -6.97
N GLY A 234 -4.64 -2.39 -6.33
CA GLY A 234 -4.20 -2.84 -5.00
C GLY A 234 -3.35 -4.12 -4.96
N ALA A 235 -3.00 -4.69 -6.12
CA ALA A 235 -2.13 -5.88 -6.18
C ALA A 235 -0.76 -5.64 -5.56
N GLY A 236 -0.15 -4.47 -5.84
CA GLY A 236 1.12 -4.06 -5.25
C GLY A 236 1.02 -3.83 -3.73
N ASP A 237 -0.09 -3.25 -3.27
CA ASP A 237 -0.36 -3.04 -1.84
C ASP A 237 -0.52 -4.38 -1.12
N THR A 238 -1.27 -5.32 -1.73
CA THR A 238 -1.44 -6.69 -1.23
C THR A 238 -0.10 -7.41 -1.15
N PHE A 239 0.68 -7.36 -2.21
CA PHE A 239 2.02 -7.93 -2.24
C PHE A 239 2.89 -7.38 -1.11
N THR A 240 2.95 -6.04 -0.97
CA THR A 240 3.76 -5.38 0.07
C THR A 240 3.32 -5.77 1.47
N GLY A 241 2.01 -5.73 1.77
CA GLY A 241 1.47 -6.11 3.07
C GLY A 241 1.80 -7.56 3.45
N TYR A 242 1.69 -8.48 2.48
CA TYR A 242 2.05 -9.88 2.68
C TYR A 242 3.55 -10.10 2.89
N VAL A 243 4.42 -9.41 2.11
CA VAL A 243 5.88 -9.48 2.33
C VAL A 243 6.23 -9.05 3.74
N LEU A 244 5.77 -7.87 4.16
CA LEU A 244 6.07 -7.34 5.50
C LEU A 244 5.55 -8.24 6.62
N ALA A 245 4.33 -8.80 6.48
CA ALA A 245 3.77 -9.73 7.44
C ALA A 245 4.56 -11.04 7.54
N CYS A 246 5.05 -11.57 6.42
CA CYS A 246 5.90 -12.77 6.41
C CYS A 246 7.25 -12.50 7.10
N LEU A 247 7.87 -11.36 6.80
CA LEU A 247 9.13 -10.93 7.43
C LEU A 247 8.94 -10.67 8.95
N ASP A 248 7.80 -10.11 9.36
CA ASP A 248 7.44 -9.91 10.77
C ASP A 248 7.38 -11.23 11.54
N ARG A 249 6.92 -12.30 10.90
CA ARG A 249 6.93 -13.66 11.45
C ARG A 249 8.27 -14.38 11.34
N GLY A 250 9.33 -13.73 10.87
CA GLY A 250 10.67 -14.29 10.75
C GLY A 250 10.85 -15.23 9.54
N GLN A 251 9.98 -15.19 8.55
CA GLN A 251 10.17 -15.97 7.33
C GLN A 251 11.32 -15.38 6.48
N PRO A 252 12.12 -16.23 5.81
CA PRO A 252 13.13 -15.76 4.85
C PRO A 252 12.50 -14.98 3.70
N MET A 253 13.23 -13.99 3.15
CA MET A 253 12.73 -13.12 2.08
C MET A 253 12.16 -13.89 0.89
N LEU A 254 12.84 -14.93 0.41
CA LEU A 254 12.35 -15.73 -0.70
C LEU A 254 10.96 -16.34 -0.43
N GLN A 255 10.73 -16.87 0.76
CA GLN A 255 9.41 -17.41 1.15
C GLN A 255 8.36 -16.31 1.28
N ALA A 256 8.75 -15.14 1.81
CA ALA A 256 7.88 -13.97 1.89
C ALA A 256 7.42 -13.53 0.50
N LEU A 257 8.33 -13.43 -0.47
CA LEU A 257 8.03 -13.08 -1.85
C LEU A 257 7.11 -14.10 -2.53
N GLN A 258 7.36 -15.40 -2.32
CA GLN A 258 6.51 -16.47 -2.88
C GLN A 258 5.09 -16.41 -2.32
N THR A 259 4.93 -16.19 -1.00
CA THR A 259 3.62 -16.06 -0.36
C THR A 259 2.90 -14.81 -0.84
N ALA A 260 3.60 -13.69 -0.93
CA ALA A 260 3.05 -12.42 -1.42
C ALA A 260 2.63 -12.50 -2.90
N SER A 261 3.41 -13.21 -3.73
CA SER A 261 3.07 -13.46 -5.15
C SER A 261 1.76 -14.25 -5.28
N LYS A 262 1.53 -15.27 -4.42
CA LYS A 262 0.26 -16.01 -4.38
C LYS A 262 -0.91 -15.11 -3.96
N ALA A 263 -0.71 -14.29 -2.93
CA ALA A 263 -1.74 -13.37 -2.45
C ALA A 263 -2.15 -12.36 -3.52
N ALA A 264 -1.18 -11.73 -4.18
CA ALA A 264 -1.42 -10.80 -5.26
C ALA A 264 -2.12 -11.48 -6.46
N ALA A 265 -1.70 -12.69 -6.83
CA ALA A 265 -2.34 -13.45 -7.90
C ALA A 265 -3.81 -13.79 -7.60
N LEU A 266 -4.12 -14.20 -6.37
CA LEU A 266 -5.50 -14.44 -5.94
C LEU A 266 -6.34 -13.17 -5.96
N MET A 267 -5.80 -12.07 -5.44
CA MET A 267 -6.50 -10.79 -5.38
C MET A 267 -6.92 -10.31 -6.78
N VAL A 268 -6.03 -10.33 -7.75
CA VAL A 268 -6.32 -9.80 -9.09
C VAL A 268 -7.41 -10.59 -9.85
N THR A 269 -7.82 -11.75 -9.36
CA THR A 269 -8.96 -12.53 -9.92
C THR A 269 -10.32 -12.04 -9.45
N ARG A 270 -10.38 -11.00 -8.61
CA ARG A 270 -11.58 -10.49 -7.95
C ARG A 270 -11.75 -9.00 -8.23
N HIS A 271 -12.99 -8.50 -8.28
CA HIS A 271 -13.26 -7.06 -8.37
C HIS A 271 -13.20 -6.39 -7.01
N GLY A 272 -12.44 -5.31 -6.90
CA GLY A 272 -12.34 -4.49 -5.68
C GLY A 272 -10.92 -4.36 -5.17
N THR A 273 -10.77 -3.69 -4.02
CA THR A 273 -9.50 -3.37 -3.38
C THR A 273 -9.38 -4.09 -2.03
N ALA A 274 -9.45 -3.38 -0.90
CA ALA A 274 -9.30 -3.97 0.43
C ALA A 274 -10.24 -5.15 0.73
N ASP A 275 -11.47 -5.09 0.23
CA ASP A 275 -12.53 -6.10 0.48
C ASP A 275 -12.17 -7.50 -0.06
N VAL A 276 -11.39 -7.57 -1.13
CA VAL A 276 -11.10 -8.80 -1.88
C VAL A 276 -9.71 -9.38 -1.64
N ILE A 277 -8.89 -8.71 -0.83
CA ILE A 277 -7.58 -9.22 -0.42
C ILE A 277 -7.78 -10.60 0.24
N PRO A 278 -7.11 -11.67 -0.22
CA PRO A 278 -7.27 -13.00 0.37
C PRO A 278 -6.76 -13.05 1.81
N ASP A 279 -7.28 -13.97 2.60
CA ASP A 279 -6.69 -14.31 3.89
C ASP A 279 -5.53 -15.32 3.76
N LEU A 280 -4.79 -15.53 4.85
CA LEU A 280 -3.62 -16.40 4.84
C LEU A 280 -3.98 -17.86 4.48
N LYS A 281 -5.16 -18.34 4.86
CA LYS A 281 -5.61 -19.69 4.55
C LYS A 281 -5.91 -19.84 3.07
N GLU A 282 -6.63 -18.89 2.47
CA GLU A 282 -6.89 -18.88 1.03
C GLU A 282 -5.56 -18.91 0.24
N VAL A 283 -4.55 -18.14 0.68
CA VAL A 283 -3.22 -18.11 0.04
C VAL A 283 -2.47 -19.43 0.21
N GLN A 284 -2.59 -20.10 1.37
CA GLN A 284 -1.97 -21.40 1.60
C GLN A 284 -2.63 -22.50 0.76
N ASP A 285 -3.94 -22.44 0.61
CA ASP A 285 -4.73 -23.42 -0.16
C ASP A 285 -4.63 -23.19 -1.69
N PHE A 286 -4.08 -22.04 -2.13
CA PHE A 286 -3.93 -21.71 -3.54
C PHE A 286 -2.85 -22.57 -4.20
N SER A 287 -3.25 -23.37 -5.19
CA SER A 287 -2.41 -24.31 -5.94
C SER A 287 -2.13 -23.87 -7.38
N GLY A 288 -2.35 -22.57 -7.72
CA GLY A 288 -2.33 -21.98 -9.05
C GLY A 288 -1.07 -22.15 -9.88
#